data_373ce2078a5cb99798d29b6ad833ae9c
#
_entry.id   373ce2078a5cb99798d29b6ad833ae9c
#
_cell.length_a   1.000
_cell.length_b   1.000
_cell.length_c   1.000
_cell.angle_alpha   90.00
_cell.angle_beta   90.00
_cell.angle_gamma   90.00
#
_symmetry.space_group_name_H-M   'P 1'
#
loop_
_entity.id
_entity.type
_entity.pdbx_description
1 polymer ?
#
loop_
_entity_poly.entity_id
_entity_poly.type
_entity_poly.pdbx_seq_one_letter_code
_entity_poly.pdbx_strand_id
1 'polypeptide(L)'
;YKFKLNFKIEQDNEQAIKLKQLTINDAPSDFNDDKLQIIKNLFTNLVFISAERLGPKLHYDFCNDTNNVGTKGEFVACALYNHKDDIIQNTIIESIADIFPEINPEELDRSLKGQVQFWLSQMFRPTFINVEYIAPVNEYTIQFGAPDRTGKYKPTNVGFGYSYALPIIVASLLAKPESIIIIENPEAHLHPMAQSILSKFLSLISKTGVQFFIETHSEHIINAPRVMIVQESFSEANLNI
;
A
#
# COMPACT_ATOMS: atom_id res chain seq x y z
N TYR A 1 -19.08 20.75 19.61
CA TYR A 1 -20.10 20.80 18.55
C TYR A 1 -20.43 19.35 18.16
N LYS A 2 -21.73 18.97 18.18
CA LYS A 2 -22.20 17.68 17.70
C LYS A 2 -22.89 17.92 16.37
N PHE A 3 -22.36 17.35 15.29
CA PHE A 3 -23.02 17.30 13.99
C PHE A 3 -23.15 15.84 13.56
N LYS A 4 -24.13 15.55 12.71
CA LYS A 4 -24.40 14.21 12.25
C LYS A 4 -23.99 14.09 10.78
N LEU A 5 -23.02 13.21 10.53
CA LEU A 5 -22.64 12.81 9.19
C LEU A 5 -23.50 11.63 8.75
N ASN A 6 -24.20 11.80 7.65
CA ASN A 6 -24.94 10.71 7.01
C ASN A 6 -24.21 10.31 5.72
N PHE A 7 -23.86 9.05 5.65
CA PHE A 7 -23.20 8.46 4.51
C PHE A 7 -24.20 7.63 3.71
N LYS A 8 -24.26 7.81 2.41
CA LYS A 8 -24.89 6.89 1.51
C LYS A 8 -23.79 6.14 0.76
N ILE A 9 -23.68 4.87 1.06
CA ILE A 9 -22.68 3.97 0.50
C ILE A 9 -23.36 3.18 -0.61
N GLU A 10 -22.72 3.06 -1.75
CA GLU A 10 -23.12 2.16 -2.83
C GLU A 10 -22.07 1.05 -2.89
N GLN A 11 -22.55 -0.17 -2.74
CA GLN A 11 -21.72 -1.35 -2.93
C GLN A 11 -21.89 -1.80 -4.39
N ASP A 12 -20.82 -1.64 -5.16
CA ASP A 12 -20.80 -2.06 -6.55
C ASP A 12 -20.34 -3.52 -6.60
N ASN A 13 -21.30 -4.44 -6.91
CA ASN A 13 -21.08 -5.87 -7.14
C ASN A 13 -20.12 -6.56 -6.12
N GLU A 14 -20.38 -6.41 -4.82
CA GLU A 14 -19.64 -7.02 -3.70
C GLU A 14 -18.18 -6.58 -3.52
N GLN A 15 -17.63 -5.67 -4.34
CA GLN A 15 -16.19 -5.50 -4.45
C GLN A 15 -15.64 -4.10 -4.11
N ALA A 16 -16.44 -3.07 -4.13
CA ALA A 16 -15.99 -1.72 -3.76
C ALA A 16 -17.08 -0.97 -3.00
N ILE A 17 -16.69 -0.38 -1.89
CA ILE A 17 -17.53 0.55 -1.14
C ILE A 17 -17.20 1.96 -1.67
N LYS A 18 -18.15 2.58 -2.39
CA LYS A 18 -18.02 3.96 -2.86
C LYS A 18 -18.92 4.88 -2.05
N LEU A 19 -18.36 5.99 -1.61
CA LEU A 19 -19.16 7.05 -1.01
C LEU A 19 -20.00 7.73 -2.09
N LYS A 20 -21.31 7.40 -2.18
CA LYS A 20 -22.23 7.97 -3.16
C LYS A 20 -22.69 9.36 -2.76
N GLN A 21 -22.93 9.56 -1.49
CA GLN A 21 -23.43 10.82 -0.95
C GLN A 21 -23.01 11.02 0.50
N LEU A 22 -22.47 12.20 0.78
CA LEU A 22 -22.24 12.68 2.13
C LEU A 22 -23.18 13.86 2.38
N THR A 23 -24.03 13.75 3.39
CA THR A 23 -24.87 14.86 3.86
C THR A 23 -24.56 15.15 5.32
N ILE A 24 -24.55 16.42 5.67
CA ILE A 24 -24.32 16.88 7.03
C ILE A 24 -25.60 17.53 7.52
N ASN A 25 -26.14 16.98 8.60
CA ASN A 25 -27.28 17.56 9.31
C ASN A 25 -26.76 18.31 10.53
N ASP A 26 -27.45 19.44 10.87
CA ASP A 26 -27.08 20.27 12.01
C ASP A 26 -25.63 20.78 11.94
N ALA A 27 -25.15 21.09 10.72
CA ALA A 27 -23.83 21.66 10.52
C ALA A 27 -23.71 23.02 11.26
N PRO A 28 -22.53 23.30 11.86
CA PRO A 28 -22.26 24.64 12.41
C PRO A 28 -22.37 25.70 11.30
N SER A 29 -22.70 26.93 11.69
CA SER A 29 -22.91 28.09 10.79
C SER A 29 -21.67 28.45 9.97
N ASP A 30 -20.47 28.00 10.41
CA ASP A 30 -19.20 28.19 9.74
C ASP A 30 -18.83 27.00 8.81
N PHE A 31 -19.73 26.01 8.66
CA PHE A 31 -19.53 24.86 7.79
C PHE A 31 -19.96 25.21 6.36
N ASN A 32 -18.98 25.33 5.47
CA ASN A 32 -19.15 25.70 4.07
C ASN A 32 -18.87 24.52 3.11
N ASP A 33 -19.13 24.75 1.83
CA ASP A 33 -18.91 23.75 0.78
C ASP A 33 -17.44 23.31 0.67
N ASP A 34 -16.49 24.18 1.00
CA ASP A 34 -15.06 23.84 0.99
C ASP A 34 -14.73 22.77 2.04
N LYS A 35 -15.26 22.93 3.26
CA LYS A 35 -15.09 21.93 4.33
C LYS A 35 -15.77 20.60 3.98
N LEU A 36 -16.94 20.66 3.31
CA LEU A 36 -17.61 19.47 2.80
C LEU A 36 -16.76 18.76 1.72
N GLN A 37 -16.14 19.52 0.85
CA GLN A 37 -15.28 18.95 -0.20
C GLN A 37 -14.02 18.30 0.38
N ILE A 38 -13.40 18.90 1.40
CA ILE A 38 -12.28 18.30 2.12
C ILE A 38 -12.68 16.94 2.70
N ILE A 39 -13.82 16.87 3.39
CA ILE A 39 -14.30 15.59 3.95
C ILE A 39 -14.58 14.57 2.86
N LYS A 40 -15.20 14.97 1.73
CA LYS A 40 -15.41 14.06 0.60
C LYS A 40 -14.10 13.52 0.05
N ASN A 41 -13.10 14.39 -0.11
CA ASN A 41 -11.79 13.99 -0.61
C ASN A 41 -11.09 12.99 0.31
N LEU A 42 -11.18 13.18 1.64
CA LEU A 42 -10.63 12.24 2.62
C LEU A 42 -11.22 10.82 2.43
N PHE A 43 -12.54 10.72 2.25
CA PHE A 43 -13.18 9.41 2.06
C PHE A 43 -12.99 8.83 0.66
N THR A 44 -12.79 9.67 -0.35
CA THR A 44 -12.53 9.21 -1.73
C THR A 44 -11.13 8.59 -1.86
N ASN A 45 -10.17 9.10 -1.08
CA ASN A 45 -8.78 8.66 -1.09
C ASN A 45 -8.44 7.74 0.10
N LEU A 46 -9.46 7.11 0.70
CA LEU A 46 -9.27 6.19 1.81
C LEU A 46 -9.09 4.77 1.29
N VAL A 47 -7.99 4.14 1.68
CA VAL A 47 -7.68 2.73 1.43
C VAL A 47 -7.69 1.98 2.76
N PHE A 48 -8.38 0.85 2.82
CA PHE A 48 -8.39 -0.04 3.98
C PHE A 48 -7.83 -1.40 3.61
N ILE A 49 -6.83 -1.86 4.34
CA ILE A 49 -6.20 -3.18 4.19
C ILE A 49 -6.39 -3.96 5.49
N SER A 50 -7.23 -4.96 5.41
CA SER A 50 -7.64 -5.80 6.55
C SER A 50 -6.51 -6.73 7.03
N ALA A 51 -6.62 -7.18 8.27
CA ALA A 51 -5.80 -8.26 8.81
C ALA A 51 -5.95 -9.56 8.04
N GLU A 52 -7.18 -9.88 7.58
CA GLU A 52 -7.48 -11.05 6.76
C GLU A 52 -7.12 -10.83 5.29
N ARG A 53 -5.84 -10.64 4.99
CA ARG A 53 -5.39 -10.59 3.59
C ARG A 53 -5.45 -11.97 2.95
N LEU A 54 -5.69 -11.99 1.63
CA LEU A 54 -5.65 -13.23 0.87
C LEU A 54 -4.23 -13.79 0.88
N GLY A 55 -4.13 -15.08 1.21
CA GLY A 55 -2.89 -15.83 1.06
C GLY A 55 -2.49 -16.00 -0.41
N PRO A 56 -1.48 -16.82 -0.68
CA PRO A 56 -1.00 -17.09 -2.05
C PRO A 56 -2.11 -17.64 -2.94
N LYS A 57 -2.44 -16.93 -4.03
CA LYS A 57 -3.42 -17.35 -5.04
C LYS A 57 -2.72 -17.66 -6.37
N LEU A 58 -3.29 -18.57 -7.15
CA LEU A 58 -2.85 -18.83 -8.53
C LEU A 58 -3.41 -17.79 -9.49
N HIS A 59 -4.63 -17.35 -9.25
CA HIS A 59 -5.40 -16.42 -10.07
C HIS A 59 -5.98 -15.32 -9.20
N TYR A 60 -6.00 -14.12 -9.74
CA TYR A 60 -6.55 -12.92 -9.12
C TYR A 60 -7.67 -12.36 -9.99
N ASP A 61 -8.69 -11.83 -9.34
CA ASP A 61 -9.89 -11.37 -9.99
C ASP A 61 -9.64 -10.11 -10.84
N PHE A 62 -10.42 -9.92 -11.88
CA PHE A 62 -10.48 -8.68 -12.63
C PHE A 62 -11.02 -7.55 -11.74
N CYS A 63 -10.54 -6.35 -11.93
CA CYS A 63 -11.04 -5.16 -11.24
C CYS A 63 -11.51 -4.08 -12.21
N ASN A 64 -12.55 -3.34 -11.82
CA ASN A 64 -13.02 -2.17 -12.55
C ASN A 64 -12.24 -0.89 -12.13
N ASP A 65 -11.77 -0.84 -10.88
CA ASP A 65 -10.97 0.26 -10.35
C ASP A 65 -9.53 -0.21 -10.20
N THR A 66 -8.69 0.19 -11.15
CA THR A 66 -7.29 -0.24 -11.22
C THR A 66 -6.40 0.38 -10.12
N ASN A 67 -6.88 1.44 -9.44
CA ASN A 67 -6.13 2.05 -8.32
C ASN A 67 -6.40 1.35 -6.98
N ASN A 68 -7.33 0.41 -6.92
CA ASN A 68 -7.74 -0.26 -5.70
C ASN A 68 -7.16 -1.68 -5.63
N VAL A 69 -6.45 -1.97 -4.55
CA VAL A 69 -5.92 -3.33 -4.30
C VAL A 69 -6.94 -4.27 -3.65
N GLY A 70 -8.12 -3.74 -3.24
CA GLY A 70 -9.11 -4.46 -2.43
C GLY A 70 -8.76 -4.46 -0.94
N THR A 71 -9.75 -4.76 -0.10
CA THR A 71 -9.56 -4.78 1.37
C THR A 71 -8.72 -5.97 1.83
N LYS A 72 -8.73 -7.07 1.08
CA LYS A 72 -7.96 -8.29 1.34
C LYS A 72 -6.81 -8.50 0.35
N GLY A 73 -6.56 -7.53 -0.53
CA GLY A 73 -5.55 -7.63 -1.60
C GLY A 73 -6.05 -8.40 -2.82
N GLU A 74 -7.36 -8.60 -2.96
CA GLU A 74 -7.99 -9.37 -4.04
C GLU A 74 -7.69 -8.81 -5.42
N PHE A 75 -7.48 -7.49 -5.56
CA PHE A 75 -7.22 -6.81 -6.82
C PHE A 75 -5.77 -6.39 -7.02
N VAL A 76 -4.86 -6.82 -6.15
CA VAL A 76 -3.46 -6.37 -6.18
C VAL A 76 -2.78 -6.68 -7.51
N ALA A 77 -3.10 -7.82 -8.14
CA ALA A 77 -2.54 -8.19 -9.44
C ALA A 77 -3.07 -7.29 -10.56
N CYS A 78 -4.36 -6.95 -10.52
CA CYS A 78 -4.98 -6.02 -11.45
C CYS A 78 -4.34 -4.62 -11.32
N ALA A 79 -4.25 -4.08 -10.11
CA ALA A 79 -3.64 -2.79 -9.86
C ALA A 79 -2.18 -2.76 -10.35
N LEU A 80 -1.39 -3.76 -9.97
CA LEU A 80 0.00 -3.86 -10.41
C LEU A 80 0.16 -3.98 -11.93
N TYR A 81 -0.70 -4.77 -12.60
CA TYR A 81 -0.62 -4.93 -14.06
C TYR A 81 -0.90 -3.63 -14.81
N ASN A 82 -1.93 -2.90 -14.40
CA ASN A 82 -2.35 -1.68 -15.09
C ASN A 82 -1.40 -0.50 -14.86
N HIS A 83 -0.74 -0.46 -13.69
CA HIS A 83 0.16 0.63 -13.28
C HIS A 83 1.64 0.24 -13.27
N LYS A 84 2.00 -0.95 -13.74
CA LYS A 84 3.37 -1.51 -13.65
C LYS A 84 4.46 -0.57 -14.17
N ASP A 85 4.15 0.22 -15.19
CA ASP A 85 5.09 1.12 -15.88
C ASP A 85 4.96 2.58 -15.40
N ASP A 86 4.03 2.88 -14.47
CA ASP A 86 3.85 4.21 -13.89
C ASP A 86 5.09 4.60 -13.08
N ILE A 87 5.55 5.83 -13.26
CA ILE A 87 6.74 6.34 -12.58
C ILE A 87 6.38 6.81 -11.18
N ILE A 88 7.07 6.26 -10.20
CA ILE A 88 6.93 6.62 -8.78
C ILE A 88 7.59 7.98 -8.52
N GLN A 89 7.03 8.74 -7.57
CA GLN A 89 7.52 10.06 -7.20
C GLN A 89 9.01 10.04 -6.84
N ASN A 90 9.76 11.00 -7.40
CA ASN A 90 11.21 11.10 -7.18
C ASN A 90 11.56 11.22 -5.68
N THR A 91 10.76 11.94 -4.90
CA THR A 91 10.94 12.07 -3.45
C THR A 91 10.99 10.74 -2.71
N ILE A 92 10.20 9.75 -3.15
CA ILE A 92 10.23 8.39 -2.59
C ILE A 92 11.56 7.73 -2.94
N ILE A 93 11.96 7.80 -4.21
CA ILE A 93 13.17 7.15 -4.71
C ILE A 93 14.42 7.72 -4.04
N GLU A 94 14.52 9.05 -3.97
CA GLU A 94 15.65 9.74 -3.34
C GLU A 94 15.78 9.42 -1.84
N SER A 95 14.64 9.31 -1.13
CA SER A 95 14.62 8.97 0.29
C SER A 95 14.97 7.51 0.59
N ILE A 96 15.11 6.63 -0.40
CA ILE A 96 15.58 5.25 -0.19
C ILE A 96 16.98 5.23 0.43
N ALA A 97 17.85 6.16 0.06
CA ALA A 97 19.19 6.30 0.62
C ALA A 97 19.19 6.62 2.13
N ASP A 98 18.11 7.22 2.66
CA ASP A 98 17.95 7.44 4.11
C ASP A 98 17.82 6.11 4.89
N ILE A 99 17.34 5.06 4.23
CA ILE A 99 17.14 3.72 4.80
C ILE A 99 18.29 2.79 4.46
N PHE A 100 18.80 2.89 3.23
CA PHE A 100 19.83 2.05 2.64
C PHE A 100 20.94 2.93 2.03
N PRO A 101 21.90 3.44 2.84
CA PRO A 101 22.93 4.37 2.35
C PRO A 101 23.84 3.78 1.27
N GLU A 102 23.91 2.45 1.16
CA GLU A 102 24.66 1.73 0.13
C GLU A 102 23.96 1.67 -1.23
N ILE A 103 22.69 2.06 -1.30
CA ILE A 103 21.91 2.05 -2.54
C ILE A 103 22.02 3.40 -3.23
N ASN A 104 22.40 3.39 -4.52
CA ASN A 104 22.34 4.56 -5.36
C ASN A 104 20.92 4.73 -5.95
N PRO A 105 20.14 5.75 -5.55
CA PRO A 105 18.78 5.95 -6.04
C PRO A 105 18.68 6.16 -7.57
N GLU A 106 19.75 6.63 -8.21
CA GLU A 106 19.78 6.89 -9.66
C GLU A 106 19.77 5.57 -10.48
N GLU A 107 20.23 4.47 -9.89
CA GLU A 107 20.30 3.16 -10.54
C GLU A 107 19.01 2.34 -10.37
N LEU A 108 18.07 2.82 -9.56
CA LEU A 108 16.81 2.11 -9.29
C LEU A 108 15.83 2.25 -10.45
N ASP A 109 15.14 1.16 -10.76
CA ASP A 109 13.97 1.18 -11.62
C ASP A 109 12.84 1.96 -10.92
N ARG A 110 12.47 3.10 -11.51
CA ARG A 110 11.48 4.04 -10.96
C ARG A 110 10.03 3.65 -11.26
N SER A 111 9.81 2.60 -12.05
CA SER A 111 8.47 2.11 -12.32
C SER A 111 7.83 1.50 -11.06
N LEU A 112 6.49 1.49 -10.99
CA LEU A 112 5.78 0.82 -9.90
C LEU A 112 6.27 -0.62 -9.73
N LYS A 113 6.37 -1.37 -10.83
CA LYS A 113 6.86 -2.76 -10.81
C LYS A 113 8.28 -2.85 -10.26
N GLY A 114 9.17 -1.96 -10.71
CA GLY A 114 10.56 -1.90 -10.25
C GLY A 114 10.63 -1.63 -8.75
N GLN A 115 9.84 -0.69 -8.25
CA GLN A 115 9.79 -0.35 -6.83
C GLN A 115 9.16 -1.47 -5.97
N VAL A 116 8.09 -2.10 -6.43
CA VAL A 116 7.53 -3.29 -5.76
C VAL A 116 8.58 -4.40 -5.66
N GLN A 117 9.30 -4.66 -6.74
CA GLN A 117 10.37 -5.66 -6.78
C GLN A 117 11.53 -5.31 -5.83
N PHE A 118 11.94 -4.04 -5.80
CA PHE A 118 12.97 -3.54 -4.90
C PHE A 118 12.57 -3.79 -3.44
N TRP A 119 11.39 -3.32 -3.00
CA TRP A 119 10.96 -3.45 -1.61
C TRP A 119 10.76 -4.90 -1.18
N LEU A 120 10.20 -5.76 -2.04
CA LEU A 120 10.13 -7.20 -1.76
C LEU A 120 11.52 -7.83 -1.62
N SER A 121 12.49 -7.38 -2.43
CA SER A 121 13.87 -7.87 -2.35
C SER A 121 14.57 -7.48 -1.05
N GLN A 122 14.27 -6.29 -0.52
CA GLN A 122 14.79 -5.86 0.79
C GLN A 122 14.15 -6.65 1.95
N MET A 123 12.86 -6.95 1.85
CA MET A 123 12.12 -7.65 2.92
C MET A 123 12.46 -9.15 3.00
N PHE A 124 12.77 -9.78 1.87
CA PHE A 124 12.91 -11.23 1.80
C PHE A 124 14.29 -11.63 1.24
N ARG A 125 14.37 -11.80 -0.05
CA ARG A 125 15.58 -12.13 -0.82
C ARG A 125 15.47 -11.50 -2.19
N PRO A 126 16.55 -11.39 -2.96
CA PRO A 126 16.46 -10.87 -4.32
C PRO A 126 15.31 -11.53 -5.08
N THR A 127 14.35 -10.68 -5.48
CA THR A 127 13.05 -11.11 -5.99
C THR A 127 12.78 -10.43 -7.33
N PHE A 128 12.36 -11.21 -8.29
CA PHE A 128 11.77 -10.76 -9.54
C PHE A 128 10.25 -10.98 -9.46
N ILE A 129 9.46 -10.01 -9.92
CA ILE A 129 8.00 -10.13 -10.01
C ILE A 129 7.53 -9.97 -11.45
N ASN A 130 6.64 -10.86 -11.88
CA ASN A 130 5.97 -10.77 -13.16
C ASN A 130 4.45 -10.84 -12.94
N VAL A 131 3.71 -10.00 -13.63
CA VAL A 131 2.25 -9.99 -13.60
C VAL A 131 1.73 -10.05 -15.01
N GLU A 132 0.76 -10.94 -15.25
CA GLU A 132 0.19 -11.20 -16.57
C GLU A 132 -1.32 -11.23 -16.50
N TYR A 133 -1.98 -10.69 -17.55
CA TYR A 133 -3.42 -10.79 -17.74
C TYR A 133 -3.72 -11.97 -18.67
N ILE A 134 -4.66 -12.81 -18.27
CA ILE A 134 -5.09 -14.00 -19.02
C ILE A 134 -6.47 -13.71 -19.62
N ALA A 135 -6.48 -13.15 -20.82
CA ALA A 135 -7.68 -12.71 -21.50
C ALA A 135 -8.81 -13.75 -21.61
N PRO A 136 -8.55 -15.04 -21.90
CA PRO A 136 -9.62 -16.04 -22.04
C PRO A 136 -10.47 -16.26 -20.81
N VAL A 137 -9.90 -16.05 -19.62
CA VAL A 137 -10.61 -16.25 -18.33
C VAL A 137 -10.84 -14.96 -17.58
N ASN A 138 -10.37 -13.81 -18.12
CA ASN A 138 -10.49 -12.49 -17.50
C ASN A 138 -9.87 -12.44 -16.08
N GLU A 139 -8.69 -13.01 -15.91
CA GLU A 139 -7.99 -13.13 -14.64
C GLU A 139 -6.53 -12.63 -14.77
N TYR A 140 -5.93 -12.36 -13.64
CA TYR A 140 -4.49 -12.02 -13.55
C TYR A 140 -3.74 -13.13 -12.83
N THR A 141 -2.44 -13.27 -13.18
CA THR A 141 -1.50 -14.12 -12.45
C THR A 141 -0.30 -13.32 -12.00
N ILE A 142 0.26 -13.72 -10.86
CA ILE A 142 1.54 -13.21 -10.36
C ILE A 142 2.52 -14.37 -10.33
N GLN A 143 3.75 -14.10 -10.71
CA GLN A 143 4.86 -15.04 -10.62
C GLN A 143 6.03 -14.34 -9.93
N PHE A 144 6.68 -15.04 -9.03
CA PHE A 144 7.91 -14.60 -8.39
C PHE A 144 9.09 -15.39 -8.95
N GLY A 145 10.29 -14.81 -8.93
CA GLY A 145 11.51 -15.45 -9.34
C GLY A 145 12.69 -14.93 -8.55
N ALA A 146 13.83 -15.62 -8.63
CA ALA A 146 15.09 -15.11 -8.14
C ALA A 146 15.97 -14.75 -9.36
N PRO A 147 16.74 -13.64 -9.32
CA PRO A 147 17.56 -13.21 -10.45
C PRO A 147 18.61 -14.22 -10.90
N ASP A 148 19.05 -15.07 -9.97
CA ASP A 148 20.06 -16.11 -10.15
C ASP A 148 19.50 -17.46 -10.62
N ARG A 149 18.17 -17.57 -10.79
CA ARG A 149 17.49 -18.81 -11.15
C ARG A 149 16.54 -18.59 -12.32
N THR A 150 16.58 -19.51 -13.27
CA THR A 150 15.71 -19.49 -14.47
C THR A 150 14.24 -19.84 -14.18
N GLY A 151 13.91 -20.19 -12.93
CA GLY A 151 12.57 -20.61 -12.52
C GLY A 151 11.67 -19.45 -12.11
N LYS A 152 10.47 -19.40 -12.69
CA LYS A 152 9.36 -18.59 -12.19
C LYS A 152 8.54 -19.43 -11.20
N TYR A 153 8.25 -18.87 -10.04
CA TYR A 153 7.49 -19.54 -8.98
C TYR A 153 6.10 -18.94 -8.87
N LYS A 154 5.10 -19.78 -8.74
CA LYS A 154 3.74 -19.34 -8.39
C LYS A 154 3.71 -18.82 -6.96
N PRO A 155 2.78 -17.91 -6.60
CA PRO A 155 2.67 -17.42 -5.22
C PRO A 155 2.54 -18.54 -4.19
N THR A 156 1.87 -19.64 -4.55
CA THR A 156 1.70 -20.84 -3.70
C THR A 156 3.02 -21.58 -3.38
N ASN A 157 4.08 -21.30 -4.12
CA ASN A 157 5.39 -21.93 -3.97
C ASN A 157 6.42 -21.01 -3.29
N VAL A 158 6.01 -19.81 -2.89
CA VAL A 158 6.79 -18.86 -2.09
C VAL A 158 6.15 -18.68 -0.72
N GLY A 159 6.87 -18.09 0.21
CA GLY A 159 6.33 -17.84 1.56
C GLY A 159 5.11 -16.91 1.55
N PHE A 160 4.19 -17.10 2.49
CA PHE A 160 2.98 -16.28 2.68
C PHE A 160 3.28 -14.79 2.79
N GLY A 161 4.43 -14.43 3.35
CA GLY A 161 4.86 -13.04 3.54
C GLY A 161 4.82 -12.21 2.26
N TYR A 162 5.16 -12.78 1.10
CA TYR A 162 5.08 -12.09 -0.19
C TYR A 162 3.64 -11.64 -0.51
N SER A 163 2.68 -12.55 -0.36
CA SER A 163 1.27 -12.26 -0.66
C SER A 163 0.66 -11.28 0.35
N TYR A 164 1.15 -11.29 1.59
CA TYR A 164 0.68 -10.39 2.65
C TYR A 164 1.28 -8.98 2.55
N ALA A 165 2.55 -8.85 2.15
CA ALA A 165 3.21 -7.55 1.97
C ALA A 165 2.79 -6.84 0.67
N LEU A 166 2.55 -7.59 -0.40
CA LEU A 166 2.32 -7.05 -1.74
C LEU A 166 1.17 -6.03 -1.82
N PRO A 167 -0.04 -6.27 -1.26
CA PRO A 167 -1.13 -5.29 -1.29
C PRO A 167 -0.76 -3.99 -0.58
N ILE A 168 -0.03 -4.08 0.54
CA ILE A 168 0.41 -2.92 1.31
C ILE A 168 1.39 -2.09 0.48
N ILE A 169 2.38 -2.74 -0.14
CA ILE A 169 3.40 -2.05 -0.96
C ILE A 169 2.74 -1.37 -2.16
N VAL A 170 1.91 -2.10 -2.92
CA VAL A 170 1.26 -1.57 -4.14
C VAL A 170 0.33 -0.41 -3.79
N ALA A 171 -0.54 -0.56 -2.78
CA ALA A 171 -1.45 0.51 -2.36
C ALA A 171 -0.69 1.76 -1.90
N SER A 172 0.39 1.59 -1.15
CA SER A 172 1.19 2.71 -0.65
C SER A 172 1.94 3.45 -1.77
N LEU A 173 2.47 2.73 -2.76
CA LEU A 173 3.16 3.34 -3.91
C LEU A 173 2.20 4.04 -4.88
N LEU A 174 0.95 3.59 -4.98
CA LEU A 174 -0.10 4.22 -5.78
C LEU A 174 -0.80 5.37 -5.07
N ALA A 175 -0.61 5.52 -3.76
CA ALA A 175 -1.26 6.55 -2.97
C ALA A 175 -0.82 7.95 -3.40
N LYS A 176 -1.79 8.86 -3.47
CA LYS A 176 -1.55 10.28 -3.74
C LYS A 176 -1.35 11.04 -2.43
N PRO A 177 -0.72 12.21 -2.46
CA PRO A 177 -0.72 13.11 -1.30
C PRO A 177 -2.16 13.30 -0.77
N GLU A 178 -2.30 13.45 0.54
CA GLU A 178 -3.60 13.56 1.26
C GLU A 178 -4.44 12.27 1.28
N SER A 179 -3.92 11.15 0.76
CA SER A 179 -4.58 9.84 0.94
C SER A 179 -4.46 9.36 2.38
N ILE A 180 -5.47 8.60 2.83
CA ILE A 180 -5.48 7.89 4.10
C ILE A 180 -5.42 6.40 3.84
N ILE A 181 -4.46 5.71 4.45
CA ILE A 181 -4.33 4.25 4.37
C ILE A 181 -4.44 3.67 5.78
N ILE A 182 -5.45 2.83 5.99
CA ILE A 182 -5.64 2.09 7.23
C ILE A 182 -5.16 0.66 7.01
N ILE A 183 -4.27 0.18 7.87
CA ILE A 183 -3.68 -1.16 7.74
C ILE A 183 -3.81 -1.90 9.07
N GLU A 184 -4.43 -3.05 9.04
CA GLU A 184 -4.48 -3.96 10.19
C GLU A 184 -3.41 -5.04 10.07
N ASN A 185 -2.72 -5.31 11.17
CA ASN A 185 -1.70 -6.36 11.34
C ASN A 185 -0.72 -6.44 10.16
N PRO A 186 -0.01 -5.36 9.79
CA PRO A 186 0.95 -5.38 8.68
C PRO A 186 2.04 -6.43 8.87
N GLU A 187 2.34 -6.80 10.11
CA GLU A 187 3.35 -7.80 10.48
C GLU A 187 2.96 -9.24 10.14
N ALA A 188 1.70 -9.52 9.81
CA ALA A 188 1.22 -10.88 9.64
C ALA A 188 2.05 -11.66 8.60
N HIS A 189 2.51 -12.86 8.99
CA HIS A 189 3.37 -13.75 8.18
C HIS A 189 4.74 -13.18 7.77
N LEU A 190 5.18 -12.07 8.37
CA LEU A 190 6.50 -11.48 8.12
C LEU A 190 7.51 -11.86 9.19
N HIS A 191 8.75 -12.13 8.77
CA HIS A 191 9.87 -12.25 9.68
C HIS A 191 10.20 -10.86 10.30
N PRO A 192 10.71 -10.76 11.52
CA PRO A 192 11.04 -9.50 12.21
C PRO A 192 11.78 -8.47 11.35
N MET A 193 12.78 -8.91 10.59
CA MET A 193 13.50 -8.02 9.65
C MET A 193 12.57 -7.42 8.59
N ALA A 194 11.71 -8.24 7.99
CA ALA A 194 10.75 -7.76 6.98
C ALA A 194 9.71 -6.80 7.57
N GLN A 195 9.29 -7.02 8.83
CA GLN A 195 8.41 -6.11 9.56
C GLN A 195 9.06 -4.73 9.73
N SER A 196 10.34 -4.69 10.15
CA SER A 196 11.09 -3.44 10.31
C SER A 196 11.26 -2.71 8.98
N ILE A 197 11.56 -3.42 7.88
CA ILE A 197 11.71 -2.83 6.55
C ILE A 197 10.37 -2.31 6.04
N LEU A 198 9.27 -3.05 6.24
CA LEU A 198 7.94 -2.59 5.86
C LEU A 198 7.57 -1.30 6.60
N SER A 199 7.84 -1.22 7.90
CA SER A 199 7.55 -0.02 8.68
C SER A 199 8.40 1.18 8.25
N LYS A 200 9.67 0.99 7.94
CA LYS A 200 10.53 2.04 7.36
C LYS A 200 9.99 2.50 6.00
N PHE A 201 9.56 1.57 5.15
CA PHE A 201 8.90 1.88 3.88
C PHE A 201 7.66 2.76 4.08
N LEU A 202 6.74 2.39 5.00
CA LEU A 202 5.55 3.18 5.27
C LEU A 202 5.89 4.57 5.82
N SER A 203 6.91 4.68 6.67
CA SER A 203 7.43 5.97 7.16
C SER A 203 7.97 6.84 6.01
N LEU A 204 8.64 6.23 5.03
CA LEU A 204 9.14 6.93 3.86
C LEU A 204 7.98 7.44 3.00
N ILE A 205 6.97 6.60 2.72
CA ILE A 205 5.78 7.00 1.96
C ILE A 205 5.03 8.14 2.68
N SER A 206 4.97 8.13 4.02
CA SER A 206 4.28 9.20 4.76
C SER A 206 4.90 10.60 4.54
N LYS A 207 6.19 10.69 4.19
CA LYS A 207 6.84 11.96 3.82
C LYS A 207 6.22 12.61 2.57
N THR A 208 5.51 11.86 1.74
CA THR A 208 4.82 12.38 0.54
C THR A 208 3.43 12.96 0.85
N GLY A 209 3.03 13.04 2.12
CA GLY A 209 1.72 13.54 2.55
C GLY A 209 0.64 12.46 2.63
N VAL A 210 1.02 11.18 2.54
CA VAL A 210 0.11 10.05 2.81
C VAL A 210 0.03 9.83 4.32
N GLN A 211 -1.18 9.72 4.86
CA GLN A 211 -1.40 9.43 6.28
C GLN A 211 -1.71 7.95 6.48
N PHE A 212 -0.97 7.30 7.39
CA PHE A 212 -1.20 5.91 7.78
C PHE A 212 -1.83 5.82 9.16
N PHE A 213 -2.84 4.94 9.28
CA PHE A 213 -3.34 4.42 10.54
C PHE A 213 -3.03 2.94 10.60
N ILE A 214 -2.18 2.53 11.53
CA ILE A 214 -1.66 1.16 11.60
C ILE A 214 -2.07 0.55 12.93
N GLU A 215 -2.86 -0.51 12.86
CA GLU A 215 -3.12 -1.38 14.02
C GLU A 215 -2.10 -2.52 13.99
N THR A 216 -1.33 -2.68 15.07
CA THR A 216 -0.25 -3.66 15.13
C THR A 216 0.01 -4.17 16.54
N HIS A 217 0.43 -5.42 16.63
CA HIS A 217 0.96 -6.05 17.85
C HIS A 217 2.49 -6.25 17.79
N SER A 218 3.15 -5.72 16.75
CA SER A 218 4.59 -5.90 16.54
C SER A 218 5.40 -4.73 17.07
N GLU A 219 6.31 -5.01 17.98
CA GLU A 219 7.33 -4.05 18.40
C GLU A 219 8.27 -3.62 17.25
N HIS A 220 8.49 -4.49 16.25
CA HIS A 220 9.32 -4.17 15.07
C HIS A 220 8.67 -3.11 14.18
N ILE A 221 7.34 -3.15 14.03
CA ILE A 221 6.59 -2.11 13.32
C ILE A 221 6.67 -0.77 14.08
N ILE A 222 6.52 -0.79 15.41
CA ILE A 222 6.53 0.42 16.24
C ILE A 222 7.93 1.01 16.36
N ASN A 223 8.96 0.19 16.51
CA ASN A 223 10.31 0.67 16.77
C ASN A 223 11.06 1.14 15.51
N ALA A 224 10.72 0.65 14.32
CA ALA A 224 11.42 1.06 13.11
C ALA A 224 11.36 2.58 12.84
N PRO A 225 10.20 3.27 12.89
CA PRO A 225 10.16 4.73 12.72
C PRO A 225 10.84 5.47 13.88
N ARG A 226 10.81 4.93 15.11
CA ARG A 226 11.57 5.50 16.25
C ARG A 226 13.08 5.51 15.99
N VAL A 227 13.63 4.42 15.43
CA VAL A 227 15.03 4.36 15.01
C VAL A 227 15.33 5.38 13.93
N MET A 228 14.43 5.55 12.94
CA MET A 228 14.58 6.56 11.88
C MET A 228 14.58 7.99 12.45
N ILE A 229 13.80 8.27 13.51
CA ILE A 229 13.82 9.57 14.20
C ILE A 229 15.20 9.82 14.85
N VAL A 230 15.73 8.83 15.57
CA VAL A 230 17.05 8.94 16.19
C VAL A 230 18.16 9.13 15.15
N GLN A 231 18.01 8.55 13.97
CA GLN A 231 18.92 8.71 12.83
C GLN A 231 18.66 9.99 12.00
N GLU A 232 17.75 10.86 12.46
CA GLU A 232 17.37 12.10 11.80
C GLU A 232 16.81 11.92 10.36
N SER A 233 16.44 10.69 10.00
CA SER A 233 15.87 10.37 8.69
C SER A 233 14.32 10.46 8.65
N PHE A 234 13.67 10.66 9.82
CA PHE A 234 12.24 10.85 9.96
C PHE A 234 11.92 11.84 11.09
N SER A 235 10.87 12.65 10.95
CA SER A 235 10.49 13.64 11.96
C SER A 235 9.58 13.05 13.04
N GLU A 236 9.86 13.34 14.31
CA GLU A 236 9.01 12.96 15.44
C GLU A 236 7.58 13.51 15.29
N ALA A 237 7.42 14.69 14.71
CA ALA A 237 6.10 15.30 14.49
C ALA A 237 5.19 14.45 13.56
N ASN A 238 5.76 13.52 12.80
CA ASN A 238 5.03 12.63 11.89
C ASN A 238 4.68 11.28 12.52
N LEU A 239 5.01 11.04 13.79
CA LEU A 239 4.76 9.78 14.48
C LEU A 239 3.88 10.00 15.72
N ASN A 240 2.70 9.35 15.75
CA ASN A 240 1.84 9.26 16.92
C ASN A 240 1.66 7.76 17.27
N ILE A 241 1.96 7.39 18.51
CA ILE A 241 1.82 6.02 19.01
C ILE A 241 0.93 6.03 20.26
#